data_5d8fef14544376135dd2103afe5df211
#
_entry.id   5d8fef14544376135dd2103afe5df211
#
_cell.length_a   1.000
_cell.length_b   1.000
_cell.length_c   1.000
_cell.angle_alpha   90.00
_cell.angle_beta   90.00
_cell.angle_gamma   90.00
#
_symmetry.space_group_name_H-M   'P 1'
#
loop_
_entity.id
_entity.type
_entity.pdbx_description
1 polymer ?
#
loop_
_entity_poly.entity_id
_entity_poly.type
_entity_poly.pdbx_seq_one_letter_code
_entity_poly.pdbx_strand_id
1 'polypeptide(L)'
;MRSIWKGSIAFGLVNVPVKVYSATEDHDIKFHQVHAKDGGRIKYNRVCSECGNTVQFADIDKAYDAEDGSRVILTDEDFTKLPAAEKHEIPVLEFVPNDQIDPVLFEKSYFLEPDSASPKAYVLLSTVLAESDRTALVHFTLRQKTRLAAMRARDGVLVIQTLLWPDEVRAAEFPSLDGVEKPKDKELKMAQTLVESMAGDFDPTEFTDDYQLQLRGLLDEMIENGGKKVIPPAEVDHGGEDADVVDLVAALQRSVDEAKSNAEKSRKRA
;
A
#
# COMPACT_ATOMS: atom_id res chain seq x y z
N MET A 1 7.34 14.17 12.32
CA MET A 1 7.88 13.21 11.32
C MET A 1 9.40 13.37 11.20
N ARG A 2 10.15 12.31 10.91
CA ARG A 2 11.60 12.37 10.65
C ARG A 2 11.84 12.23 9.15
N SER A 3 12.66 13.11 8.55
CA SER A 3 13.01 12.99 7.14
C SER A 3 13.83 11.72 6.89
N ILE A 4 13.49 10.98 5.85
CA ILE A 4 14.16 9.73 5.45
C ILE A 4 15.17 9.93 4.33
N TRP A 5 15.09 11.08 3.63
CA TRP A 5 15.95 11.42 2.51
C TRP A 5 15.97 12.94 2.30
N LYS A 6 17.08 13.46 1.75
CA LYS A 6 17.26 14.86 1.35
C LYS A 6 17.90 14.91 -0.03
N GLY A 7 17.46 15.84 -0.85
CA GLY A 7 17.99 16.07 -2.17
C GLY A 7 17.20 17.15 -2.88
N SER A 8 17.07 17.04 -4.20
CA SER A 8 16.39 18.04 -5.01
C SER A 8 15.62 17.44 -6.15
N ILE A 9 14.52 18.09 -6.53
CA ILE A 9 13.78 17.77 -7.76
C ILE A 9 14.46 18.56 -8.89
N ALA A 10 14.88 17.84 -9.94
CA ALA A 10 15.40 18.45 -11.17
C ALA A 10 14.28 18.57 -12.21
N PHE A 11 13.91 19.81 -12.50
CA PHE A 11 12.88 20.13 -13.48
C PHE A 11 13.46 21.10 -14.53
N GLY A 12 13.93 20.57 -15.65
CA GLY A 12 14.67 21.34 -16.64
C GLY A 12 15.93 21.97 -16.03
N LEU A 13 16.02 23.29 -16.04
CA LEU A 13 17.12 24.06 -15.43
C LEU A 13 16.83 24.46 -13.97
N VAL A 14 15.66 24.11 -13.45
CA VAL A 14 15.23 24.47 -12.09
C VAL A 14 15.52 23.31 -11.15
N ASN A 15 16.19 23.64 -10.04
CA ASN A 15 16.49 22.70 -8.98
C ASN A 15 15.69 23.11 -7.73
N VAL A 16 14.88 22.17 -7.19
CA VAL A 16 14.00 22.40 -6.04
C VAL A 16 14.45 21.53 -4.88
N PRO A 17 15.21 22.11 -3.88
CA PRO A 17 15.64 21.36 -2.72
C PRO A 17 14.46 20.89 -1.88
N VAL A 18 14.47 19.59 -1.50
CA VAL A 18 13.40 18.95 -0.74
C VAL A 18 13.91 17.93 0.28
N LYS A 19 13.09 17.74 1.32
CA LYS A 19 13.17 16.62 2.26
C LYS A 19 12.01 15.68 1.99
N VAL A 20 12.25 14.39 2.13
CA VAL A 20 11.25 13.33 1.91
C VAL A 20 10.86 12.69 3.24
N TYR A 21 9.56 12.51 3.44
CA TYR A 21 8.96 11.88 4.60
C TYR A 21 8.03 10.75 4.16
N SER A 22 7.90 9.67 4.94
CA SER A 22 6.82 8.71 4.71
C SER A 22 5.47 9.40 4.87
N ALA A 23 4.58 9.24 3.90
CA ALA A 23 3.23 9.80 3.95
C ALA A 23 2.24 8.89 4.68
N THR A 24 2.62 7.63 4.88
CA THR A 24 1.81 6.61 5.56
C THR A 24 2.54 6.09 6.78
N GLU A 25 1.78 5.75 7.80
CA GLU A 25 2.25 5.09 9.02
C GLU A 25 1.42 3.84 9.25
N ASP A 26 2.08 2.79 9.70
CA ASP A 26 1.45 1.55 10.10
C ASP A 26 0.87 1.73 11.52
N HIS A 27 -0.46 1.64 11.67
CA HIS A 27 -1.17 1.80 12.94
C HIS A 27 -1.43 0.48 13.67
N ASP A 28 -1.03 -0.65 13.07
CA ASP A 28 -1.22 -1.97 13.66
C ASP A 28 -0.53 -2.12 15.02
N ILE A 29 -1.19 -2.78 15.94
CA ILE A 29 -0.61 -3.13 17.24
C ILE A 29 0.53 -4.11 17.02
N LYS A 30 1.75 -3.70 17.42
CA LYS A 30 2.96 -4.50 17.19
C LYS A 30 3.18 -5.48 18.33
N PHE A 31 3.18 -6.74 17.98
CA PHE A 31 3.52 -7.84 18.89
C PHE A 31 4.97 -8.29 18.71
N HIS A 32 5.55 -8.81 19.78
CA HIS A 32 6.81 -9.52 19.73
C HIS A 32 6.66 -10.93 20.29
N GLN A 33 7.48 -11.83 19.81
CA GLN A 33 7.42 -13.24 20.22
C GLN A 33 8.03 -13.41 21.60
N VAL A 34 7.34 -14.19 22.44
CA VAL A 34 7.79 -14.56 23.77
C VAL A 34 7.74 -16.07 23.97
N HIS A 35 8.58 -16.59 24.87
CA HIS A 35 8.53 -17.98 25.27
C HIS A 35 7.26 -18.22 26.10
N ALA A 36 6.43 -19.16 25.68
CA ALA A 36 5.14 -19.40 26.30
C ALA A 36 5.20 -19.78 27.80
N LYS A 37 6.32 -20.36 28.24
CA LYS A 37 6.49 -20.85 29.61
C LYS A 37 6.81 -19.75 30.63
N ASP A 38 7.64 -18.77 30.23
CA ASP A 38 8.22 -17.78 31.15
C ASP A 38 8.06 -16.31 30.66
N GLY A 39 7.46 -16.09 29.48
CA GLY A 39 7.28 -14.75 28.92
C GLY A 39 8.57 -14.10 28.40
N GLY A 40 9.69 -14.80 28.41
CA GLY A 40 10.98 -14.29 27.94
C GLY A 40 10.96 -13.94 26.45
N ARG A 41 11.49 -12.75 26.08
CA ARG A 41 11.51 -12.31 24.68
C ARG A 41 12.42 -13.20 23.83
N ILE A 42 11.91 -13.69 22.69
CA ILE A 42 12.68 -14.52 21.76
C ILE A 42 13.74 -13.64 21.06
N LYS A 43 14.96 -14.16 21.00
CA LYS A 43 16.10 -13.62 20.25
C LYS A 43 16.47 -14.60 19.15
N TYR A 44 16.89 -14.04 17.99
CA TYR A 44 17.33 -14.82 16.85
C TYR A 44 18.83 -14.67 16.64
N ASN A 45 19.53 -15.79 16.50
CA ASN A 45 20.92 -15.83 16.09
C ASN A 45 20.98 -16.23 14.60
N ARG A 46 21.90 -15.61 13.86
CA ARG A 46 22.19 -16.02 12.49
C ARG A 46 23.17 -17.17 12.54
N VAL A 47 22.79 -18.30 11.99
CA VAL A 47 23.61 -19.52 12.00
C VAL A 47 23.85 -19.93 10.56
N CYS A 48 25.11 -20.21 10.21
CA CYS A 48 25.48 -20.75 8.91
C CYS A 48 24.98 -22.20 8.77
N SER A 49 24.28 -22.52 7.70
CA SER A 49 23.75 -23.87 7.44
C SER A 49 24.84 -24.93 7.22
N GLU A 50 25.99 -24.51 6.70
CA GLU A 50 27.10 -25.43 6.38
C GLU A 50 27.98 -25.74 7.59
N CYS A 51 28.42 -24.72 8.32
CA CYS A 51 29.35 -24.92 9.44
C CYS A 51 28.68 -24.90 10.82
N GLY A 52 27.39 -24.54 10.93
CA GLY A 52 26.66 -24.47 12.19
C GLY A 52 27.06 -23.31 13.13
N ASN A 53 28.00 -22.47 12.71
CA ASN A 53 28.48 -21.36 13.54
C ASN A 53 27.54 -20.16 13.51
N THR A 54 27.46 -19.44 14.64
CA THR A 54 26.80 -18.13 14.69
C THR A 54 27.65 -17.10 13.92
N VAL A 55 27.03 -16.38 12.99
CA VAL A 55 27.70 -15.42 12.09
C VAL A 55 27.30 -14.00 12.45
N GLN A 56 28.28 -13.10 12.54
CA GLN A 56 28.03 -11.67 12.74
C GLN A 56 27.54 -11.03 11.44
N PHE A 57 26.79 -9.91 11.57
CA PHE A 57 26.24 -9.25 10.39
C PHE A 57 27.31 -8.77 9.40
N ALA A 58 28.47 -8.36 9.91
CA ALA A 58 29.59 -7.91 9.11
C ALA A 58 30.27 -9.03 8.26
N ASP A 59 30.03 -10.29 8.62
CA ASP A 59 30.58 -11.46 7.96
C ASP A 59 29.57 -12.12 7.00
N ILE A 60 28.52 -11.39 6.59
CA ILE A 60 27.45 -11.89 5.73
C ILE A 60 27.46 -11.14 4.41
N ASP A 61 27.84 -11.84 3.35
CA ASP A 61 27.71 -11.39 1.97
C ASP A 61 26.37 -11.82 1.36
N LYS A 62 26.03 -11.26 0.20
CA LYS A 62 24.87 -11.63 -0.59
C LYS A 62 25.28 -12.62 -1.67
N ALA A 63 24.43 -13.62 -1.92
CA ALA A 63 24.63 -14.55 -3.00
C ALA A 63 23.44 -14.58 -3.96
N TYR A 64 23.71 -14.81 -5.22
CA TYR A 64 22.74 -15.09 -6.27
C TYR A 64 22.98 -16.51 -6.80
N ASP A 65 21.95 -17.33 -6.78
CA ASP A 65 21.98 -18.67 -7.35
C ASP A 65 21.50 -18.58 -8.81
N ALA A 66 22.39 -18.87 -9.75
CA ALA A 66 22.10 -18.85 -11.17
C ALA A 66 21.35 -20.11 -11.62
N GLU A 67 20.70 -20.05 -12.80
CA GLU A 67 19.90 -21.16 -13.34
C GLU A 67 20.71 -22.45 -13.62
N ASP A 68 22.01 -22.31 -13.85
CA ASP A 68 22.94 -23.43 -14.04
C ASP A 68 23.39 -24.08 -12.71
N GLY A 69 22.89 -23.58 -11.58
CA GLY A 69 23.24 -24.05 -10.23
C GLY A 69 24.51 -23.42 -9.67
N SER A 70 25.20 -22.54 -10.39
CA SER A 70 26.34 -21.79 -9.86
C SER A 70 25.88 -20.72 -8.86
N ARG A 71 26.71 -20.46 -7.84
CA ARG A 71 26.46 -19.42 -6.84
C ARG A 71 27.47 -18.30 -6.98
N VAL A 72 26.98 -17.08 -7.20
CA VAL A 72 27.78 -15.86 -7.28
C VAL A 72 27.67 -15.11 -5.96
N ILE A 73 28.78 -14.90 -5.28
CA ILE A 73 28.84 -14.10 -4.05
C ILE A 73 29.13 -12.65 -4.42
N LEU A 74 28.33 -11.73 -3.90
CA LEU A 74 28.41 -10.30 -4.15
C LEU A 74 28.78 -9.58 -2.87
N THR A 75 29.87 -8.82 -2.94
CA THR A 75 30.33 -7.94 -1.87
C THR A 75 29.72 -6.52 -1.99
N ASP A 76 29.80 -5.72 -0.96
CA ASP A 76 29.36 -4.32 -1.02
C ASP A 76 30.12 -3.51 -2.08
N GLU A 77 31.39 -3.87 -2.39
CA GLU A 77 32.16 -3.25 -3.46
C GLU A 77 31.56 -3.51 -4.85
N ASP A 78 31.00 -4.70 -5.08
CA ASP A 78 30.39 -5.04 -6.36
C ASP A 78 29.15 -4.18 -6.62
N PHE A 79 28.39 -3.89 -5.60
CA PHE A 79 27.24 -2.96 -5.71
C PHE A 79 27.65 -1.51 -6.00
N THR A 80 28.87 -1.09 -5.63
CA THR A 80 29.36 0.25 -5.98
C THR A 80 29.71 0.41 -7.46
N LYS A 81 29.94 -0.69 -8.19
CA LYS A 81 30.21 -0.70 -9.63
C LYS A 81 28.95 -0.52 -10.47
N LEU A 82 27.79 -0.74 -9.89
CA LEU A 82 26.53 -0.48 -10.58
C LEU A 82 26.39 1.03 -10.84
N PRO A 83 25.85 1.45 -12.01
CA PRO A 83 25.60 2.86 -12.27
C PRO A 83 24.70 3.40 -11.16
N ALA A 84 25.31 4.16 -10.25
CA ALA A 84 24.56 4.83 -9.22
C ALA A 84 23.74 5.93 -9.91
N ALA A 85 22.41 5.83 -9.86
CA ALA A 85 21.59 7.00 -10.08
C ALA A 85 22.07 8.10 -9.11
N GLU A 86 22.07 9.34 -9.58
CA GLU A 86 22.50 10.47 -8.74
C GLU A 86 21.75 10.44 -7.42
N LYS A 87 22.50 10.19 -6.34
CA LYS A 87 21.95 9.72 -5.04
C LYS A 87 21.06 10.75 -4.36
N HIS A 88 21.05 12.00 -4.84
CA HIS A 88 20.36 13.14 -4.21
C HIS A 88 19.52 13.96 -5.19
N GLU A 89 19.19 13.43 -6.34
CA GLU A 89 18.37 14.09 -7.35
C GLU A 89 17.15 13.24 -7.72
N ILE A 90 16.03 13.93 -7.94
CA ILE A 90 14.76 13.38 -8.43
C ILE A 90 14.53 14.00 -9.81
N PRO A 91 15.07 13.40 -10.90
CA PRO A 91 14.86 13.93 -12.23
C PRO A 91 13.41 13.73 -12.67
N VAL A 92 12.79 14.81 -13.16
CA VAL A 92 11.50 14.74 -13.84
C VAL A 92 11.73 14.26 -15.27
N LEU A 93 11.07 13.16 -15.64
CA LEU A 93 11.19 12.52 -16.94
C LEU A 93 10.19 13.10 -17.94
N GLU A 94 8.92 13.08 -17.54
CA GLU A 94 7.80 13.53 -18.36
C GLU A 94 6.56 13.87 -17.54
N PHE A 95 5.55 14.44 -18.17
CA PHE A 95 4.24 14.73 -17.58
C PHE A 95 3.15 13.99 -18.33
N VAL A 96 2.39 13.19 -17.64
CA VAL A 96 1.30 12.37 -18.20
C VAL A 96 -0.06 12.77 -17.60
N PRO A 97 -1.19 12.55 -18.30
CA PRO A 97 -2.52 12.66 -17.71
C PRO A 97 -2.68 11.76 -16.47
N ASN A 98 -3.40 12.25 -15.46
CA ASN A 98 -3.57 11.51 -14.19
C ASN A 98 -4.24 10.14 -14.35
N ASP A 99 -5.15 10.01 -15.30
CA ASP A 99 -5.94 8.81 -15.60
C ASP A 99 -5.16 7.73 -16.36
N GLN A 100 -3.96 8.04 -16.87
CA GLN A 100 -3.14 7.06 -17.58
C GLN A 100 -2.31 6.16 -16.66
N ILE A 101 -2.21 6.48 -15.37
CA ILE A 101 -1.48 5.66 -14.41
C ILE A 101 -2.46 4.72 -13.74
N ASP A 102 -2.36 3.43 -14.05
CA ASP A 102 -3.18 2.40 -13.41
C ASP A 102 -2.93 2.37 -11.90
N PRO A 103 -3.97 2.44 -11.06
CA PRO A 103 -3.85 2.37 -9.60
C PRO A 103 -3.11 1.13 -9.08
N VAL A 104 -3.10 0.01 -9.81
CA VAL A 104 -2.38 -1.22 -9.45
C VAL A 104 -0.86 -1.01 -9.37
N LEU A 105 -0.34 0.00 -10.05
CA LEU A 105 1.10 0.32 -10.06
C LEU A 105 1.57 1.05 -8.79
N PHE A 106 0.67 1.68 -8.02
CA PHE A 106 1.10 2.45 -6.85
C PHE A 106 1.52 1.55 -5.69
N GLU A 107 2.67 1.88 -5.05
CA GLU A 107 3.23 1.11 -3.93
C GLU A 107 3.31 1.95 -2.65
N LYS A 108 4.24 2.90 -2.57
CA LYS A 108 4.50 3.70 -1.35
C LYS A 108 4.39 5.18 -1.62
N SER A 109 3.86 5.91 -0.64
CA SER A 109 3.64 7.35 -0.73
C SER A 109 4.58 8.12 0.20
N TYR A 110 5.06 9.27 -0.29
CA TYR A 110 5.98 10.15 0.42
C TYR A 110 5.58 11.61 0.25
N PHE A 111 5.66 12.38 1.32
CA PHE A 111 5.54 13.84 1.27
C PHE A 111 6.88 14.50 1.00
N LEU A 112 6.87 15.59 0.25
CA LEU A 112 8.01 16.42 -0.03
C LEU A 112 7.86 17.77 0.69
N GLU A 113 8.81 18.09 1.56
CA GLU A 113 8.90 19.40 2.21
C GLU A 113 9.98 20.23 1.50
N PRO A 114 9.76 21.52 1.19
CA PRO A 114 10.82 22.37 0.66
C PRO A 114 11.96 22.53 1.68
N ASP A 115 13.22 22.30 1.27
CA ASP A 115 14.44 22.50 2.08
C ASP A 115 15.17 23.77 1.63
N SER A 116 14.47 24.89 1.61
CA SER A 116 14.99 26.19 1.17
C SER A 116 14.36 27.33 1.95
N ALA A 117 15.13 28.37 2.22
CA ALA A 117 14.65 29.63 2.81
C ALA A 117 13.65 30.36 1.89
N SER A 118 13.67 30.10 0.58
CA SER A 118 12.70 30.63 -0.39
C SER A 118 12.05 29.51 -1.17
N PRO A 119 10.84 29.07 -0.79
CA PRO A 119 10.17 27.92 -1.41
C PRO A 119 9.48 28.26 -2.75
N LYS A 120 9.78 29.39 -3.41
CA LYS A 120 9.09 29.85 -4.63
C LYS A 120 9.05 28.79 -5.74
N ALA A 121 10.17 28.13 -6.02
CA ALA A 121 10.25 27.11 -7.05
C ALA A 121 9.40 25.87 -6.70
N TYR A 122 9.36 25.50 -5.42
CA TYR A 122 8.51 24.42 -4.92
C TYR A 122 7.02 24.77 -5.09
N VAL A 123 6.61 25.97 -4.65
CA VAL A 123 5.23 26.45 -4.76
C VAL A 123 4.81 26.53 -6.23
N LEU A 124 5.68 27.06 -7.10
CA LEU A 124 5.41 27.12 -8.53
C LEU A 124 5.12 25.70 -9.10
N LEU A 125 6.00 24.74 -8.80
CA LEU A 125 5.85 23.37 -9.30
C LEU A 125 4.59 22.71 -8.75
N SER A 126 4.29 22.86 -7.46
CA SER A 126 3.07 22.28 -6.85
C SER A 126 1.79 22.91 -7.44
N THR A 127 1.78 24.21 -7.67
CA THR A 127 0.62 24.91 -8.28
C THR A 127 0.41 24.45 -9.72
N VAL A 128 1.47 24.40 -10.53
CA VAL A 128 1.36 23.97 -11.94
C VAL A 128 0.85 22.52 -12.03
N LEU A 129 1.34 21.61 -11.16
CA LEU A 129 0.85 20.22 -11.14
C LEU A 129 -0.61 20.13 -10.69
N ALA A 130 -1.04 20.97 -9.74
CA ALA A 130 -2.44 21.00 -9.29
C ALA A 130 -3.39 21.52 -10.39
N GLU A 131 -2.98 22.55 -11.15
CA GLU A 131 -3.82 23.19 -12.16
C GLU A 131 -3.83 22.44 -13.51
N SER A 132 -2.76 21.70 -13.83
CA SER A 132 -2.61 21.06 -15.14
C SER A 132 -3.27 19.70 -15.27
N ASP A 133 -3.83 19.13 -14.21
CA ASP A 133 -4.33 17.74 -14.15
C ASP A 133 -3.30 16.71 -14.68
N ARG A 134 -2.02 16.94 -14.33
CA ARG A 134 -0.89 16.13 -14.80
C ARG A 134 -0.14 15.54 -13.61
N THR A 135 0.39 14.35 -13.82
CA THR A 135 1.37 13.70 -12.96
C THR A 135 2.75 13.78 -13.60
N ALA A 136 3.74 14.19 -12.84
CA ALA A 136 5.13 14.09 -13.27
C ALA A 136 5.66 12.68 -12.99
N LEU A 137 6.17 12.00 -14.01
CA LEU A 137 6.94 10.77 -13.85
C LEU A 137 8.38 11.14 -13.49
N VAL A 138 8.89 10.51 -12.45
CA VAL A 138 10.23 10.79 -11.90
C VAL A 138 10.98 9.50 -11.60
N HIS A 139 12.31 9.57 -11.58
CA HIS A 139 13.11 8.54 -10.93
C HIS A 139 13.35 8.93 -9.48
N PHE A 140 13.03 8.04 -8.57
CA PHE A 140 13.27 8.23 -7.14
C PHE A 140 14.17 7.15 -6.59
N THR A 141 15.36 7.56 -6.11
CA THR A 141 16.36 6.65 -5.54
C THR A 141 16.35 6.72 -4.02
N LEU A 142 15.97 5.62 -3.39
CA LEU A 142 15.98 5.48 -1.94
C LEU A 142 16.73 4.22 -1.53
N ARG A 143 17.70 4.34 -0.62
CA ARG A 143 18.51 3.20 -0.13
C ARG A 143 19.12 2.36 -1.27
N GLN A 144 19.76 3.02 -2.25
CA GLN A 144 20.43 2.41 -3.41
C GLN A 144 19.48 1.75 -4.44
N LYS A 145 18.16 1.82 -4.26
CA LYS A 145 17.20 1.30 -5.24
C LYS A 145 16.49 2.47 -5.92
N THR A 146 16.65 2.57 -7.24
CA THR A 146 15.91 3.51 -8.09
C THR A 146 14.58 2.89 -8.50
N ARG A 147 13.51 3.65 -8.39
CA ARG A 147 12.15 3.29 -8.81
C ARG A 147 11.59 4.37 -9.71
N LEU A 148 10.70 3.97 -10.60
CA LEU A 148 9.79 4.90 -11.23
C LEU A 148 8.82 5.41 -10.15
N ALA A 149 8.45 6.68 -10.21
CA ALA A 149 7.50 7.25 -9.28
C ALA A 149 6.64 8.33 -9.96
N ALA A 150 5.43 8.48 -9.44
CA ALA A 150 4.48 9.52 -9.83
C ALA A 150 4.54 10.66 -8.80
N MET A 151 4.79 11.88 -9.25
CA MET A 151 4.79 13.07 -8.40
C MET A 151 3.60 13.95 -8.74
N ARG A 152 2.80 14.29 -7.73
CA ARG A 152 1.57 15.09 -7.82
C ARG A 152 1.52 16.13 -6.72
N ALA A 153 0.67 17.14 -6.90
CA ALA A 153 0.30 18.06 -5.83
C ALA A 153 -0.99 17.57 -5.14
N ARG A 154 -0.99 17.60 -3.81
CA ARG A 154 -2.16 17.35 -2.96
C ARG A 154 -2.18 18.38 -1.84
N ASP A 155 -3.23 19.15 -1.73
CA ASP A 155 -3.42 20.16 -0.69
C ASP A 155 -2.22 21.12 -0.56
N GLY A 156 -1.63 21.53 -1.70
CA GLY A 156 -0.46 22.41 -1.76
C GLY A 156 0.89 21.74 -1.47
N VAL A 157 0.90 20.45 -1.13
CA VAL A 157 2.09 19.66 -0.87
C VAL A 157 2.39 18.73 -2.04
N LEU A 158 3.68 18.62 -2.42
CA LEU A 158 4.10 17.62 -3.40
C LEU A 158 4.15 16.23 -2.75
N VAL A 159 3.59 15.27 -3.45
CA VAL A 159 3.55 13.85 -3.06
C VAL A 159 4.24 13.03 -4.11
N ILE A 160 5.16 12.15 -3.72
CA ILE A 160 5.71 11.10 -4.58
C ILE A 160 5.09 9.77 -4.18
N GLN A 161 4.61 9.02 -5.18
CA GLN A 161 4.20 7.63 -5.02
C GLN A 161 5.07 6.75 -5.90
N THR A 162 5.80 5.80 -5.29
CA THR A 162 6.58 4.83 -6.07
C THR A 162 5.66 3.95 -6.90
N LEU A 163 6.11 3.61 -8.08
CA LEU A 163 5.39 2.73 -9.01
C LEU A 163 6.14 1.39 -9.09
N LEU A 164 5.38 0.32 -9.21
CA LEU A 164 5.87 -0.97 -9.64
C LEU A 164 6.33 -0.87 -11.11
N TRP A 165 7.29 -1.68 -11.50
CA TRP A 165 7.63 -1.84 -12.90
C TRP A 165 6.52 -2.64 -13.61
N PRO A 166 6.27 -2.42 -14.92
CA PRO A 166 5.22 -3.11 -15.65
C PRO A 166 5.30 -4.65 -15.59
N ASP A 167 6.51 -5.19 -15.50
CA ASP A 167 6.78 -6.62 -15.37
C ASP A 167 6.58 -7.17 -13.95
N GLU A 168 6.42 -6.32 -12.94
CA GLU A 168 6.04 -6.72 -11.57
C GLU A 168 4.52 -6.96 -11.47
N VAL A 169 3.73 -6.47 -12.42
CA VAL A 169 2.27 -6.67 -12.45
C VAL A 169 1.93 -7.96 -13.20
N ARG A 170 1.25 -8.88 -12.52
CA ARG A 170 0.86 -10.16 -13.11
C ARG A 170 -0.26 -9.97 -14.12
N ALA A 171 -0.23 -10.74 -15.21
CA ALA A 171 -1.37 -10.82 -16.12
C ALA A 171 -2.59 -11.42 -15.39
N ALA A 172 -3.75 -10.77 -15.54
CA ALA A 172 -5.01 -11.24 -14.96
C ALA A 172 -5.68 -12.28 -15.88
N GLU A 173 -5.04 -13.44 -16.04
CA GLU A 173 -5.52 -14.55 -16.87
C GLU A 173 -6.20 -15.60 -15.98
N PHE A 174 -7.51 -15.67 -16.06
CA PHE A 174 -8.31 -16.59 -15.25
C PHE A 174 -9.14 -17.51 -16.16
N PRO A 175 -8.78 -18.80 -16.32
CA PRO A 175 -9.51 -19.74 -17.14
C PRO A 175 -11.00 -19.86 -16.77
N SER A 176 -11.37 -19.56 -15.52
CA SER A 176 -12.76 -19.53 -15.05
C SER A 176 -13.62 -18.45 -15.71
N LEU A 177 -13.01 -17.46 -16.36
CA LEU A 177 -13.70 -16.40 -17.09
C LEU A 177 -13.81 -16.70 -18.59
N ASP A 178 -13.13 -17.74 -19.07
CA ASP A 178 -13.15 -18.11 -20.47
C ASP A 178 -14.52 -18.69 -20.83
N GLY A 179 -15.14 -18.13 -21.88
CA GLY A 179 -16.43 -18.61 -22.38
C GLY A 179 -17.65 -18.31 -21.51
N VAL A 180 -17.52 -17.48 -20.46
CA VAL A 180 -18.67 -17.05 -19.64
C VAL A 180 -19.61 -16.19 -20.50
N GLU A 181 -20.89 -16.56 -20.50
CA GLU A 181 -21.91 -15.77 -21.20
C GLU A 181 -22.08 -14.40 -20.59
N LYS A 182 -22.25 -13.37 -21.45
CA LYS A 182 -22.53 -12.02 -20.97
C LYS A 182 -23.87 -11.97 -20.23
N PRO A 183 -23.95 -11.19 -19.13
CA PRO A 183 -25.21 -11.00 -18.42
C PRO A 183 -26.32 -10.47 -19.34
N LYS A 184 -27.56 -10.85 -19.06
CA LYS A 184 -28.73 -10.39 -19.81
C LYS A 184 -29.03 -8.91 -19.47
N ASP A 185 -29.62 -8.17 -20.39
CA ASP A 185 -29.96 -6.75 -20.19
C ASP A 185 -30.81 -6.49 -18.94
N LYS A 186 -31.69 -7.41 -18.56
CA LYS A 186 -32.51 -7.31 -17.35
C LYS A 186 -31.65 -7.41 -16.10
N GLU A 187 -30.70 -8.33 -16.07
CA GLU A 187 -29.76 -8.52 -14.95
C GLU A 187 -28.84 -7.30 -14.80
N LEU A 188 -28.30 -6.77 -15.91
CA LEU A 188 -27.50 -5.56 -15.93
C LEU A 188 -28.28 -4.36 -15.38
N LYS A 189 -29.52 -4.11 -15.82
CA LYS A 189 -30.35 -3.01 -15.34
C LYS A 189 -30.65 -3.12 -13.84
N MET A 190 -30.94 -4.32 -13.35
CA MET A 190 -31.17 -4.53 -11.91
C MET A 190 -29.89 -4.29 -11.09
N ALA A 191 -28.75 -4.78 -11.57
CA ALA A 191 -27.46 -4.54 -10.92
C ALA A 191 -27.09 -3.03 -10.93
N GLN A 192 -27.31 -2.32 -12.04
CA GLN A 192 -27.13 -0.86 -12.12
C GLN A 192 -28.02 -0.12 -11.13
N THR A 193 -29.31 -0.49 -11.00
CA THR A 193 -30.19 0.13 -10.03
C THR A 193 -29.73 -0.09 -8.60
N LEU A 194 -29.17 -1.26 -8.28
CA LEU A 194 -28.59 -1.53 -6.96
C LEU A 194 -27.35 -0.65 -6.72
N VAL A 195 -26.43 -0.58 -7.69
CA VAL A 195 -25.23 0.28 -7.60
C VAL A 195 -25.64 1.74 -7.38
N GLU A 196 -26.60 2.25 -8.16
CA GLU A 196 -27.10 3.63 -8.01
C GLU A 196 -27.75 3.87 -6.64
N SER A 197 -28.45 2.87 -6.07
CA SER A 197 -29.09 2.99 -4.76
C SER A 197 -28.09 3.00 -3.60
N MET A 198 -26.88 2.53 -3.82
CA MET A 198 -25.76 2.49 -2.87
C MET A 198 -24.67 3.52 -3.19
N ALA A 199 -24.85 4.31 -4.26
CA ALA A 199 -23.87 5.34 -4.63
C ALA A 199 -23.85 6.47 -3.60
N GLY A 200 -22.67 6.93 -3.25
CA GLY A 200 -22.42 8.05 -2.34
C GLY A 200 -21.04 8.62 -2.54
N ASP A 201 -20.77 9.74 -1.95
CA ASP A 201 -19.44 10.33 -1.91
C ASP A 201 -18.57 9.55 -0.93
N PHE A 202 -17.30 9.39 -1.28
CA PHE A 202 -16.36 8.69 -0.40
C PHE A 202 -15.88 9.61 0.73
N ASP A 203 -16.32 9.32 1.96
CA ASP A 203 -15.76 9.93 3.17
C ASP A 203 -14.93 8.88 3.93
N PRO A 204 -13.60 9.01 3.95
CA PRO A 204 -12.74 8.06 4.65
C PRO A 204 -12.98 8.02 6.18
N THR A 205 -13.62 9.04 6.76
CA THR A 205 -13.86 9.09 8.22
C THR A 205 -15.02 8.18 8.66
N GLU A 206 -15.85 7.71 7.73
CA GLU A 206 -16.92 6.76 7.99
C GLU A 206 -16.41 5.30 8.15
N PHE A 207 -15.16 5.04 7.77
CA PHE A 207 -14.57 3.70 7.82
C PHE A 207 -13.60 3.59 8.99
N THR A 208 -13.81 2.61 9.85
CA THR A 208 -12.96 2.34 11.01
C THR A 208 -12.39 0.93 10.93
N ASP A 209 -11.20 0.74 11.49
CA ASP A 209 -10.61 -0.59 11.64
C ASP A 209 -11.16 -1.25 12.91
N ASP A 210 -12.28 -1.95 12.75
CA ASP A 210 -12.96 -2.64 13.85
C ASP A 210 -12.08 -3.71 14.50
N TYR A 211 -11.19 -4.34 13.74
CA TYR A 211 -10.27 -5.33 14.29
C TYR A 211 -9.31 -4.69 15.30
N GLN A 212 -8.71 -3.55 14.95
CA GLN A 212 -7.81 -2.83 15.85
C GLN A 212 -8.53 -2.29 17.08
N LEU A 213 -9.78 -1.84 16.92
CA LEU A 213 -10.60 -1.40 18.05
C LEU A 213 -10.91 -2.55 19.02
N GLN A 214 -11.33 -3.70 18.51
CA GLN A 214 -11.60 -4.89 19.30
C GLN A 214 -10.33 -5.44 19.98
N LEU A 215 -9.21 -5.44 19.24
CA LEU A 215 -7.93 -5.87 19.75
C LEU A 215 -7.43 -4.98 20.90
N ARG A 216 -7.59 -3.67 20.80
CA ARG A 216 -7.28 -2.72 21.88
C ARG A 216 -8.17 -2.98 23.10
N GLY A 217 -9.48 -3.12 22.90
CA GLY A 217 -10.41 -3.44 24.00
C GLY A 217 -10.06 -4.73 24.72
N LEU A 218 -9.66 -5.77 23.97
CA LEU A 218 -9.17 -7.03 24.56
C LEU A 218 -7.91 -6.82 25.38
N LEU A 219 -6.94 -6.06 24.88
CA LEU A 219 -5.69 -5.80 25.61
C LEU A 219 -5.94 -5.00 26.88
N ASP A 220 -6.81 -4.00 26.83
CA ASP A 220 -7.20 -3.17 27.97
C ASP A 220 -7.89 -4.05 29.06
N GLU A 221 -8.84 -4.91 28.66
CA GLU A 221 -9.49 -5.86 29.55
C GLU A 221 -8.47 -6.81 30.19
N MET A 222 -7.51 -7.32 29.42
CA MET A 222 -6.46 -8.20 29.93
C MET A 222 -5.51 -7.50 30.90
N ILE A 223 -5.23 -6.22 30.67
CA ILE A 223 -4.42 -5.38 31.57
C ILE A 223 -5.16 -5.18 32.90
N GLU A 224 -6.42 -4.77 32.85
CA GLU A 224 -7.25 -4.53 34.04
C GLU A 224 -7.47 -5.80 34.89
N ASN A 225 -7.69 -6.94 34.25
CA ASN A 225 -7.95 -8.22 34.92
C ASN A 225 -6.68 -9.01 35.29
N GLY A 226 -5.48 -8.43 35.16
CA GLY A 226 -4.21 -9.12 35.50
C GLY A 226 -3.75 -10.15 34.47
N GLY A 227 -4.16 -10.02 33.21
CA GLY A 227 -3.43 -10.57 32.06
C GLY A 227 -3.56 -12.07 31.80
N LYS A 228 -4.61 -12.78 32.28
CA LYS A 228 -4.75 -14.24 32.02
C LYS A 228 -6.13 -14.67 31.50
N LYS A 229 -6.86 -13.80 30.83
CA LYS A 229 -8.11 -14.19 30.18
C LYS A 229 -7.86 -14.64 28.76
N VAL A 230 -8.00 -15.93 28.50
CA VAL A 230 -8.07 -16.44 27.12
C VAL A 230 -9.52 -16.25 26.66
N ILE A 231 -9.74 -15.28 25.77
CA ILE A 231 -11.01 -15.19 25.05
C ILE A 231 -10.89 -16.17 23.89
N PRO A 232 -11.79 -17.17 23.78
CA PRO A 232 -11.78 -18.05 22.62
C PRO A 232 -11.97 -17.19 21.35
N PRO A 233 -11.31 -17.54 20.23
CA PRO A 233 -11.55 -16.86 18.97
C PRO A 233 -13.04 -16.90 18.68
N ALA A 234 -13.62 -15.77 18.24
CA ALA A 234 -14.98 -15.76 17.74
C ALA A 234 -15.09 -16.87 16.70
N GLU A 235 -16.04 -17.78 16.90
CA GLU A 235 -16.35 -18.81 15.90
C GLU A 235 -16.70 -18.07 14.61
N VAL A 236 -15.78 -18.10 13.66
CA VAL A 236 -16.10 -17.73 12.28
C VAL A 236 -16.98 -18.85 11.81
N ASP A 237 -18.26 -18.58 11.75
CA ASP A 237 -19.24 -19.48 11.13
C ASP A 237 -18.83 -19.64 9.64
N HIS A 238 -18.02 -20.65 9.39
CA HIS A 238 -17.81 -21.18 8.05
C HIS A 238 -19.09 -21.94 7.69
N GLY A 239 -20.14 -21.19 7.34
CA GLY A 239 -21.34 -21.73 6.74
C GLY A 239 -20.93 -22.66 5.61
N GLY A 240 -21.32 -23.93 5.79
CA GLY A 240 -20.90 -25.06 4.95
C GLY A 240 -21.12 -24.82 3.46
N GLU A 241 -20.23 -25.43 2.72
CA GLU A 241 -20.36 -25.71 1.31
C GLU A 241 -21.69 -26.42 1.04
N ASP A 242 -22.60 -25.70 0.46
CA ASP A 242 -23.60 -26.14 -0.52
C ASP A 242 -24.29 -24.88 -1.04
N ALA A 243 -23.57 -24.12 -1.87
CA ALA A 243 -24.19 -23.04 -2.63
C ALA A 243 -24.98 -23.67 -3.79
N ASP A 244 -26.22 -24.06 -3.50
CA ASP A 244 -27.23 -24.14 -4.52
C ASP A 244 -27.19 -22.85 -5.36
N VAL A 245 -27.31 -23.00 -6.66
CA VAL A 245 -27.35 -21.90 -7.63
C VAL A 245 -28.49 -20.96 -7.22
N VAL A 246 -28.17 -20.02 -6.35
CA VAL A 246 -29.10 -18.98 -5.92
C VAL A 246 -29.45 -18.18 -7.17
N ASP A 247 -30.73 -18.10 -7.48
CA ASP A 247 -31.20 -17.24 -8.57
C ASP A 247 -30.68 -15.82 -8.32
N LEU A 248 -29.67 -15.42 -9.09
CA LEU A 248 -28.96 -14.14 -8.98
C LEU A 248 -29.95 -12.96 -9.00
N VAL A 249 -31.04 -13.09 -9.78
CA VAL A 249 -32.09 -12.08 -9.89
C VAL A 249 -32.84 -11.92 -8.56
N ALA A 250 -33.12 -13.03 -7.89
CA ALA A 250 -33.81 -13.01 -6.59
C ALA A 250 -32.89 -12.46 -5.47
N ALA A 251 -31.60 -12.70 -5.53
CA ALA A 251 -30.63 -12.15 -4.60
C ALA A 251 -30.48 -10.63 -4.79
N LEU A 252 -30.36 -10.17 -6.02
CA LEU A 252 -30.27 -8.73 -6.35
C LEU A 252 -31.56 -7.98 -5.94
N GLN A 253 -32.74 -8.58 -6.18
CA GLN A 253 -34.01 -7.96 -5.77
C GLN A 253 -34.09 -7.76 -4.26
N ARG A 254 -33.69 -8.74 -3.45
CA ARG A 254 -33.66 -8.61 -1.98
C ARG A 254 -32.71 -7.50 -1.52
N SER A 255 -31.52 -7.41 -2.11
CA SER A 255 -30.54 -6.37 -1.78
C SER A 255 -31.05 -4.96 -2.13
N VAL A 256 -31.79 -4.78 -3.25
CA VAL A 256 -32.42 -3.48 -3.59
C VAL A 256 -33.48 -3.10 -2.58
N ASP A 257 -34.29 -4.05 -2.14
CA ASP A 257 -35.39 -3.78 -1.19
C ASP A 257 -34.85 -3.44 0.21
N GLU A 258 -33.77 -4.09 0.64
CA GLU A 258 -33.05 -3.77 1.89
C GLU A 258 -32.40 -2.39 1.85
N ALA A 259 -31.70 -2.04 0.76
CA ALA A 259 -31.07 -0.74 0.58
C ALA A 259 -32.11 0.41 0.64
N LYS A 260 -33.27 0.25 -0.01
CA LYS A 260 -34.37 1.23 0.06
C LYS A 260 -34.94 1.39 1.48
N SER A 261 -35.13 0.27 2.18
CA SER A 261 -35.60 0.27 3.57
C SER A 261 -34.66 1.02 4.52
N ASN A 262 -33.34 0.84 4.34
CA ASN A 262 -32.34 1.51 5.16
C ASN A 262 -32.27 3.02 4.85
N ALA A 263 -32.37 3.42 3.58
CA ALA A 263 -32.45 4.83 3.19
C ALA A 263 -33.69 5.57 3.76
N GLU A 264 -34.83 4.90 3.82
CA GLU A 264 -36.04 5.46 4.45
C GLU A 264 -35.89 5.61 5.97
N LYS A 265 -35.23 4.67 6.65
CA LYS A 265 -34.96 4.75 8.10
C LYS A 265 -34.01 5.89 8.45
N SER A 266 -32.98 6.13 7.61
CA SER A 266 -32.04 7.25 7.79
C SER A 266 -32.73 8.61 7.58
N ARG A 267 -33.62 8.74 6.59
CA ARG A 267 -34.41 9.98 6.37
C ARG A 267 -35.43 10.29 7.48
N LYS A 268 -35.86 9.31 8.27
CA LYS A 268 -36.77 9.52 9.42
C LYS A 268 -36.04 9.87 10.72
N ARG A 269 -34.71 9.80 10.76
CA ARG A 269 -33.88 10.11 11.93
C ARG A 269 -33.17 11.48 11.84
N ALA A 270 -33.18 12.13 10.66
CA ALA A 270 -32.72 13.49 10.43
C ALA A 270 -33.92 14.45 10.44
#